data_770dc988560937783489e015fd3f0569
#
_entry.id   770dc988560937783489e015fd3f0569
#
_cell.length_a   1.000
_cell.length_b   1.000
_cell.length_c   1.000
_cell.angle_alpha   90.00
_cell.angle_beta   90.00
_cell.angle_gamma   90.00
#
_symmetry.space_group_name_H-M   'P 1'
#
loop_
_entity.id
_entity.type
_entity.pdbx_description
1 polymer ?
#
loop_
_entity_poly.entity_id
_entity_poly.type
_entity_poly.pdbx_seq_one_letter_code
_entity_poly.pdbx_strand_id
1 'polypeptide(L)' 'MTKDEKQIDWVMSEISKIIKKAHTKKYDCVNVWQGLNQTAIEYGFDCAPTNTNATMFTLMNLVDKLKYLEDERLKND' A
#
# COMPACT_ATOMS: atom_id res chain seq x y z
N MET A 1 -9.39 -0.43 18.59
CA MET A 1 -8.50 -0.93 17.51
C MET A 1 -7.98 -2.33 17.85
N THR A 2 -8.11 -3.26 16.92
CA THR A 2 -7.59 -4.61 17.08
C THR A 2 -6.06 -4.62 16.98
N LYS A 3 -5.45 -5.73 17.39
CA LYS A 3 -4.01 -5.93 17.27
C LYS A 3 -3.57 -5.83 15.80
N ASP A 4 -4.34 -6.42 14.90
CA ASP A 4 -4.03 -6.42 13.48
C ASP A 4 -4.11 -5.00 12.90
N GLU A 5 -5.13 -4.25 13.27
CA GLU A 5 -5.28 -2.87 12.82
C GLU A 5 -4.13 -1.99 13.29
N LYS A 6 -3.66 -2.19 14.53
CA LYS A 6 -2.53 -1.44 15.06
C LYS A 6 -1.24 -1.73 14.28
N GLN A 7 -1.03 -2.99 13.91
CA GLN A 7 0.14 -3.38 13.12
C GLN A 7 0.09 -2.78 11.72
N ILE A 8 -1.08 -2.81 11.09
CA ILE A 8 -1.27 -2.22 9.76
C ILE A 8 -1.02 -0.70 9.83
N ASP A 9 -1.57 -0.04 10.83
CA ASP A 9 -1.39 1.41 10.99
C ASP A 9 0.07 1.78 11.21
N TRP A 10 0.79 0.98 11.98
CA TRP A 10 2.21 1.21 12.18
C TRP A 10 2.99 1.16 10.86
N VAL A 11 2.73 0.13 10.05
CA VAL A 11 3.38 -0.01 8.73
C VAL A 11 3.06 1.18 7.84
N MET A 12 1.79 1.56 7.76
CA MET A 12 1.37 2.70 6.95
C MET A 12 2.02 4.00 7.41
N SER A 13 2.13 4.19 8.73
CA SER A 13 2.78 5.37 9.31
C SER A 13 4.25 5.45 8.95
N GLU A 14 4.97 4.32 9.04
CA GLU A 14 6.39 4.27 8.69
C GLU A 14 6.61 4.50 7.18
N ILE A 15 5.76 3.93 6.35
CA ILE A 15 5.82 4.15 4.89
C ILE A 15 5.57 5.63 4.56
N SER A 16 4.63 6.26 5.25
CA SER A 16 4.35 7.70 5.06
C SER A 16 5.59 8.55 5.34
N LYS A 17 6.40 8.19 6.33
CA LYS A 17 7.66 8.90 6.63
C LYS A 17 8.63 8.78 5.47
N ILE A 18 8.74 7.60 4.87
CA ILE A 18 9.60 7.37 3.71
C ILE A 18 9.15 8.22 2.52
N ILE A 19 7.84 8.26 2.28
CA ILE A 19 7.27 9.07 1.19
C ILE A 19 7.60 10.55 1.39
N LYS A 20 7.47 11.06 2.60
CA LYS A 20 7.82 12.45 2.91
C LYS A 20 9.29 12.75 2.65
N LYS A 21 10.17 11.82 3.03
CA LYS A 21 11.62 11.95 2.76
C LYS A 21 11.90 11.99 1.26
N ALA A 22 11.21 11.14 0.48
CA ALA A 22 11.37 11.10 -0.96
C ALA A 22 10.93 12.42 -1.60
N HIS A 23 9.83 13.01 -1.11
CA HIS A 23 9.37 14.32 -1.58
C HIS A 23 10.39 15.43 -1.24
N THR A 24 11.00 15.38 -0.08
CA THR A 24 12.04 16.32 0.31
C THR A 24 13.25 16.24 -0.65
N LYS A 25 13.57 15.03 -1.11
CA LYS A 25 14.63 14.82 -2.10
C LYS A 25 14.20 15.15 -3.52
N LYS A 26 12.95 15.54 -3.72
CA LYS A 26 12.36 15.86 -5.02
C LYS A 26 12.37 14.68 -5.98
N TYR A 27 12.23 13.47 -5.46
CA TYR A 27 12.08 12.28 -6.31
C TYR A 27 10.72 12.30 -6.99
N ASP A 28 10.67 11.75 -8.20
CA ASP A 28 9.45 11.65 -8.97
C ASP A 28 8.45 10.71 -8.27
N CYS A 29 7.19 11.15 -8.13
CA CYS A 29 6.17 10.40 -7.41
C CYS A 29 5.89 9.03 -8.07
N VAL A 30 6.02 8.92 -9.38
CA VAL A 30 5.82 7.64 -10.08
C VAL A 30 6.91 6.65 -9.67
N ASN A 31 8.15 7.11 -9.56
CA ASN A 31 9.27 6.27 -9.13
C ASN A 31 9.10 5.82 -7.68
N VAL A 32 8.65 6.71 -6.81
CA VAL A 32 8.37 6.36 -5.40
C VAL A 32 7.27 5.31 -5.34
N TRP A 33 6.19 5.51 -6.09
CA TRP A 33 5.08 4.58 -6.17
C TRP A 33 5.54 3.22 -6.67
N GLN A 34 6.36 3.19 -7.72
CA GLN A 34 6.87 1.94 -8.28
C GLN A 34 7.71 1.17 -7.26
N GLY A 35 8.58 1.87 -6.51
CA GLY A 35 9.37 1.24 -5.46
C GLY A 35 8.50 0.63 -4.37
N LEU A 36 7.46 1.33 -3.94
CA LEU A 36 6.52 0.83 -2.95
C LEU A 36 5.79 -0.43 -3.46
N ASN A 37 5.32 -0.39 -4.70
CA ASN A 37 4.61 -1.53 -5.30
C ASN A 37 5.51 -2.77 -5.40
N GLN A 38 6.72 -2.60 -5.90
CA GLN A 38 7.65 -3.72 -6.04
C GLN A 38 7.99 -4.34 -4.69
N THR A 39 8.25 -3.50 -3.69
CA THR A 39 8.55 -3.99 -2.34
C THR A 39 7.37 -4.73 -1.75
N ALA A 40 6.16 -4.20 -1.91
CA ALA A 40 4.96 -4.84 -1.39
C ALA A 40 4.71 -6.20 -2.06
N ILE A 41 4.91 -6.29 -3.37
CA ILE A 41 4.72 -7.54 -4.12
C ILE A 41 5.74 -8.58 -3.68
N GLU A 42 7.01 -8.20 -3.56
CA GLU A 42 8.07 -9.11 -3.14
C GLU A 42 7.82 -9.64 -1.72
N TYR A 43 7.48 -8.75 -0.81
CA TYR A 43 7.20 -9.15 0.57
C TYR A 43 5.97 -10.04 0.65
N GLY A 44 4.92 -9.70 -0.11
CA GLY A 44 3.70 -10.52 -0.16
C GLY A 44 3.98 -11.92 -0.68
N PHE A 45 4.83 -12.03 -1.68
CA PHE A 45 5.25 -13.33 -2.22
C PHE A 45 5.94 -14.18 -1.16
N ASP A 46 6.82 -13.56 -0.36
CA ASP A 46 7.53 -14.26 0.71
C ASP A 46 6.62 -14.69 1.85
N CYS A 47 5.57 -13.90 2.15
CA CYS A 47 4.65 -14.19 3.25
C CYS A 47 3.58 -15.21 2.88
N ALA A 48 3.17 -15.24 1.61
CA ALA A 48 2.05 -16.08 1.19
C ALA A 48 2.50 -17.53 0.97
N PRO A 49 1.64 -18.49 1.32
CA PRO A 49 1.98 -19.91 1.14
C PRO A 49 2.04 -20.34 -0.34
N THR A 50 1.39 -19.60 -1.24
CA THR A 50 1.42 -19.87 -2.68
C THR A 50 1.36 -18.58 -3.47
N ASN A 51 1.82 -18.62 -4.73
CA ASN A 51 1.70 -17.49 -5.65
C ASN A 51 0.24 -17.08 -5.87
N THR A 52 -0.66 -18.06 -5.93
CA THR A 52 -2.08 -17.82 -6.11
C THR A 52 -2.63 -16.99 -4.95
N ASN A 53 -2.27 -17.36 -3.71
CA ASN A 53 -2.73 -16.62 -2.53
C ASN A 53 -2.17 -15.21 -2.50
N ALA A 54 -0.90 -15.03 -2.85
CA ALA A 54 -0.30 -13.69 -2.91
C ALA A 54 -1.02 -12.81 -3.92
N THR A 55 -1.29 -13.36 -5.11
CA THR A 55 -1.97 -12.64 -6.18
C THR A 55 -3.39 -12.26 -5.77
N MET A 56 -4.15 -13.21 -5.26
CA MET A 56 -5.54 -12.97 -4.86
C MET A 56 -5.63 -11.92 -3.77
N PHE A 57 -4.80 -12.03 -2.74
CA PHE A 57 -4.81 -11.08 -1.62
C PHE A 57 -4.46 -9.67 -2.10
N THR A 58 -3.45 -9.54 -2.95
CA THR A 58 -3.04 -8.25 -3.49
C THR A 58 -4.15 -7.63 -4.34
N LEU A 59 -4.77 -8.42 -5.22
CA LEU A 59 -5.86 -7.94 -6.07
C LEU A 59 -7.06 -7.51 -5.25
N MET A 60 -7.43 -8.28 -4.23
CA MET A 60 -8.55 -7.91 -3.36
C MET A 60 -8.30 -6.59 -2.65
N ASN A 61 -7.12 -6.42 -2.07
CA ASN A 61 -6.76 -5.17 -1.40
C ASN A 61 -6.74 -4.00 -2.36
N LEU A 62 -6.23 -4.20 -3.56
CA LEU A 62 -6.17 -3.16 -4.58
C LEU A 62 -7.58 -2.70 -4.97
N VAL A 63 -8.46 -3.64 -5.28
CA VAL A 63 -9.83 -3.32 -5.71
C VAL A 63 -10.58 -2.60 -4.59
N ASP A 64 -10.53 -3.14 -3.37
CA ASP A 64 -11.23 -2.55 -2.23
C ASP A 64 -10.73 -1.13 -1.93
N LYS A 65 -9.42 -0.94 -1.95
CA LYS A 65 -8.84 0.37 -1.65
C LYS A 65 -9.13 1.39 -2.72
N LEU A 66 -9.02 1.01 -3.99
CA LEU A 66 -9.33 1.92 -5.09
C LEU A 66 -10.80 2.34 -5.07
N LYS A 67 -11.69 1.39 -4.80
CA LYS A 67 -13.11 1.69 -4.69
C LYS A 67 -13.40 2.65 -3.54
N TYR A 68 -12.79 2.40 -2.39
CA TYR A 68 -12.94 3.29 -1.24
C TYR A 68 -12.46 4.71 -1.56
N LEU A 69 -11.28 4.84 -2.18
CA LEU A 69 -10.72 6.14 -2.53
C LEU A 69 -11.57 6.86 -3.58
N GLU A 70 -12.10 6.13 -4.54
CA GLU A 70 -13.00 6.70 -5.54
C GLU A 70 -14.28 7.23 -4.90
N ASP A 71 -14.90 6.43 -4.02
CA ASP A 71 -16.11 6.83 -3.30
C ASP A 71 -15.87 8.10 -2.47
N GLU A 72 -14.73 8.17 -1.79
CA GLU A 72 -14.37 9.35 -0.99
C GLU A 72 -14.16 10.58 -1.88
N ARG A 73 -13.53 10.41 -3.04
CA ARG A 73 -13.35 11.51 -3.99
C ARG A 73 -14.68 12.05 -4.49
N LEU A 74 -15.61 11.16 -4.82
CA LEU A 74 -16.95 11.54 -5.30
C LEU A 74 -17.75 12.29 -4.22
N LYS A 75 -17.59 11.91 -2.96
CA LYS A 75 -18.27 12.62 -1.86
C LYS A 75 -17.77 14.05 -1.68
N ASN A 76 -16.52 14.30 -2.00
CA ASN A 76 -15.90 15.62 -1.80
C ASN A 76 -16.04 16.53 -3.02
N ASP A 77 -16.52 15.99 -4.12
CA ASP A 77 -16.83 16.76 -5.31
C ASP A 77 -18.28 17.26 -5.25
#